data_0f28b7abc8ccb4b81ef50a369248260e
#
_entry.id   0f28b7abc8ccb4b81ef50a369248260e
#
_cell.length_a   1.000
_cell.length_b   1.000
_cell.length_c   1.000
_cell.angle_alpha   90.00
_cell.angle_beta   90.00
_cell.angle_gamma   90.00
#
_symmetry.space_group_name_H-M   'P 1'
#
loop_
_entity.id
_entity.type
_entity.pdbx_description
1 polymer ?
#
loop_
_entity_poly.entity_id
_entity_poly.type
_entity_poly.pdbx_seq_one_letter_code
_entity_poly.pdbx_strand_id
1 'polypeptide(L)'
;MAIIQTHKLEDVRTALHEVGVMGMTVTESKGFGRTKGHTEIYRGAEYQINYIPKFKIEVVCEENMAEKVIETISETANTGKIGDGKIFMWDIDAAIRIRTGEKNEQAI
;
A
#
# COMPACT_ATOMS: atom_id res chain seq x y z
N MET A 1 -1.39 5.60 -1.43
CA MET A 1 -1.09 4.25 -1.92
C MET A 1 0.10 3.68 -1.19
N ALA A 2 0.03 2.44 -0.81
CA ALA A 2 1.16 1.79 -0.16
C ALA A 2 1.37 0.41 -0.75
N ILE A 3 2.62 0.00 -0.83
CA ILE A 3 2.98 -1.36 -1.20
C ILE A 3 3.54 -1.98 0.07
N ILE A 4 2.93 -3.05 0.53
CA ILE A 4 3.29 -3.66 1.81
C ILE A 4 3.51 -5.16 1.68
N GLN A 5 4.11 -5.74 2.68
CA GLN A 5 4.29 -7.18 2.74
C GLN A 5 2.96 -7.85 2.96
N THR A 6 2.78 -9.02 2.40
CA THR A 6 1.49 -9.69 2.42
C THR A 6 1.01 -10.02 3.82
N HIS A 7 1.91 -10.39 4.71
CA HIS A 7 1.51 -10.76 6.06
C HIS A 7 1.12 -9.56 6.93
N LYS A 8 1.29 -8.35 6.41
CA LYS A 8 0.91 -7.15 7.15
C LYS A 8 -0.47 -6.62 6.79
N LEU A 9 -1.12 -7.21 5.80
CA LEU A 9 -2.38 -6.65 5.30
C LEU A 9 -3.44 -6.53 6.38
N GLU A 10 -3.68 -7.58 7.14
CA GLU A 10 -4.76 -7.53 8.12
C GLU A 10 -4.45 -6.58 9.27
N ASP A 11 -3.19 -6.50 9.68
CA ASP A 11 -2.81 -5.56 10.72
C ASP A 11 -3.01 -4.13 10.26
N VAL A 12 -2.64 -3.84 9.02
CA VAL A 12 -2.81 -2.50 8.45
C VAL A 12 -4.30 -2.17 8.31
N ARG A 13 -5.09 -3.12 7.83
CA ARG A 13 -6.53 -2.90 7.68
C ARG A 13 -7.17 -2.57 9.03
N THR A 14 -6.84 -3.34 10.05
CA THR A 14 -7.39 -3.12 11.39
C THR A 14 -6.97 -1.77 11.94
N ALA A 15 -5.70 -1.43 11.80
CA ALA A 15 -5.20 -0.17 12.32
C ALA A 15 -5.82 1.03 11.60
N LEU A 16 -6.00 0.93 10.29
CA LEU A 16 -6.63 2.01 9.53
C LEU A 16 -8.09 2.19 9.93
N HIS A 17 -8.79 1.09 10.14
CA HIS A 17 -10.17 1.17 10.57
C HIS A 17 -10.28 1.88 11.93
N GLU A 18 -9.35 1.59 12.81
CA GLU A 18 -9.35 2.20 14.15
C GLU A 18 -9.15 3.70 14.12
N VAL A 19 -8.46 4.22 13.12
CA VAL A 19 -8.26 5.66 13.01
C VAL A 19 -9.30 6.34 12.11
N GLY A 20 -10.30 5.59 11.67
CA GLY A 20 -11.42 6.19 10.95
C GLY A 20 -11.48 5.96 9.46
N VAL A 21 -10.57 5.14 8.92
CA VAL A 21 -10.63 4.82 7.50
C VAL A 21 -11.70 3.77 7.29
N MET A 22 -12.72 4.11 6.51
CA MET A 22 -13.86 3.23 6.32
C MET A 22 -13.76 2.37 5.07
N GLY A 23 -12.83 2.65 4.20
CA GLY A 23 -12.68 1.84 3.00
C GLY A 23 -11.29 1.91 2.44
N MET A 24 -10.86 0.83 1.83
CA MET A 24 -9.61 0.79 1.09
C MET A 24 -9.72 -0.23 -0.01
N THR A 25 -8.90 -0.05 -1.02
CA THR A 25 -8.85 -0.98 -2.14
C THR A 25 -7.55 -1.77 -2.03
N VAL A 26 -7.65 -3.08 -2.21
CA VAL A 26 -6.50 -3.96 -2.11
C VAL A 26 -6.30 -4.64 -3.44
N THR A 27 -5.06 -4.64 -3.91
CA THR A 27 -4.71 -5.30 -5.15
C THR A 27 -3.50 -6.19 -4.89
N GLU A 28 -3.57 -7.41 -5.34
CA GLU A 28 -2.41 -8.28 -5.28
C GLU A 28 -1.41 -7.81 -6.32
N SER A 29 -0.16 -7.71 -5.90
CA SER A 29 0.88 -7.26 -6.81
C SER A 29 2.15 -8.05 -6.58
N LYS A 30 3.11 -7.83 -7.45
CA LYS A 30 4.39 -8.48 -7.34
C LYS A 30 5.45 -7.43 -7.48
N GLY A 31 6.45 -7.51 -6.65
CA GLY A 31 7.53 -6.55 -6.69
C GLY A 31 8.87 -7.21 -6.80
N PHE A 32 9.80 -6.45 -7.32
CA PHE A 32 11.17 -6.91 -7.32
C PHE A 32 12.00 -5.69 -6.98
N GLY A 33 13.04 -5.90 -6.22
CA GLY A 33 13.84 -4.78 -5.80
C GLY A 33 14.99 -5.23 -4.94
N ARG A 34 15.18 -4.55 -3.84
CA ARG A 34 16.35 -4.79 -3.02
C ARG A 34 16.22 -5.96 -2.08
N THR A 35 15.06 -6.60 -2.04
CA THR A 35 14.86 -7.73 -1.16
C THR A 35 15.76 -8.86 -1.59
N LYS A 36 16.41 -9.45 -0.63
CA LYS A 36 17.35 -10.46 -0.93
C LYS A 36 16.82 -11.85 -0.87
N GLY A 37 17.62 -12.77 -1.24
CA GLY A 37 17.32 -14.17 -1.08
C GLY A 37 16.62 -14.78 -2.25
N HIS A 38 16.35 -14.02 -3.24
CA HIS A 38 15.68 -14.55 -4.37
C HIS A 38 16.26 -14.09 -5.66
N THR A 39 17.30 -13.33 -5.59
CA THR A 39 17.98 -12.93 -6.78
C THR A 39 19.13 -13.82 -6.98
N GLU A 40 19.07 -14.58 -7.99
CA GLU A 40 20.12 -15.49 -8.21
C GLU A 40 20.78 -15.16 -9.47
N ILE A 41 22.02 -14.91 -9.45
CA ILE A 41 22.75 -14.61 -10.61
C ILE A 41 23.75 -15.63 -10.86
N TYR A 42 23.64 -16.28 -11.97
CA TYR A 42 24.51 -17.29 -12.27
C TYR A 42 25.14 -17.02 -13.53
N ARG A 43 26.35 -17.17 -13.58
CA ARG A 43 27.02 -17.20 -14.76
C ARG A 43 26.44 -16.59 -15.87
N GLY A 44 26.55 -15.46 -15.90
CA GLY A 44 26.25 -14.76 -17.05
C GLY A 44 24.85 -14.79 -17.40
N ALA A 45 24.56 -15.42 -18.34
CA ALA A 45 23.29 -15.31 -18.91
C ALA A 45 22.19 -15.87 -18.11
N GLU A 46 22.53 -16.56 -17.07
CA GLU A 46 21.49 -17.16 -16.43
C GLU A 46 21.20 -16.55 -15.21
N TYR A 47 20.31 -15.67 -15.13
CA TYR A 47 19.83 -15.27 -13.85
C TYR A 47 18.37 -15.10 -13.98
N GLN A 48 17.68 -15.28 -12.90
CA GLN A 48 16.28 -15.15 -12.87
C GLN A 48 15.93 -14.05 -11.95
N ILE A 49 14.97 -13.26 -12.32
CA ILE A 49 14.42 -12.24 -11.47
C ILE A 49 13.17 -12.80 -10.88
N ASN A 50 13.19 -12.97 -9.59
CA ASN A 50 12.02 -13.48 -8.91
C ASN A 50 11.21 -12.34 -8.38
N TYR A 51 9.93 -12.44 -8.57
CA TYR A 51 9.01 -11.44 -8.06
C TYR A 51 8.45 -11.89 -6.73
N ILE A 52 8.30 -10.97 -5.82
CA ILE A 52 7.81 -11.25 -4.49
C ILE A 52 6.39 -10.74 -4.38
N PRO A 53 5.47 -11.56 -3.89
CA PRO A 53 4.09 -11.10 -3.70
C PRO A 53 4.04 -9.94 -2.71
N LYS A 54 3.24 -8.96 -3.05
CA LYS A 54 3.00 -7.79 -2.21
C LYS A 54 1.52 -7.46 -2.31
N PHE A 55 1.06 -6.59 -1.44
CA PHE A 55 -0.24 -5.99 -1.59
C PHE A 55 -0.07 -4.50 -1.87
N LYS A 56 -0.86 -4.02 -2.80
CA LYS A 56 -0.99 -2.60 -3.03
C LYS A 56 -2.30 -2.19 -2.38
N ILE A 57 -2.24 -1.22 -1.50
CA ILE A 57 -3.45 -0.70 -0.88
C ILE A 57 -3.61 0.76 -1.27
N GLU A 58 -4.84 1.14 -1.49
CA GLU A 58 -5.17 2.51 -1.87
C GLU A 58 -6.25 3.02 -0.94
N VAL A 59 -6.01 4.18 -0.37
CA VAL A 59 -6.93 4.83 0.54
C VAL A 59 -7.15 6.24 0.04
N VAL A 60 -8.39 6.63 -0.13
CA VAL A 60 -8.73 8.01 -0.46
C VAL A 60 -9.34 8.61 0.79
N CYS A 61 -8.79 9.71 1.22
CA CYS A 61 -9.25 10.35 2.45
C CYS A 61 -9.18 11.86 2.31
N GLU A 62 -9.80 12.55 3.23
CA GLU A 62 -9.71 14.00 3.27
C GLU A 62 -8.29 14.39 3.69
N GLU A 63 -7.89 15.56 3.28
CA GLU A 63 -6.54 16.04 3.51
C GLU A 63 -6.14 16.01 4.99
N ASN A 64 -7.05 16.35 5.85
CA ASN A 64 -6.74 16.38 7.28
C ASN A 64 -6.51 15.01 7.90
N MET A 65 -6.78 13.95 7.16
CA MET A 65 -6.53 12.58 7.61
C MET A 65 -5.24 12.02 7.05
N ALA A 66 -4.67 12.66 6.04
CA ALA A 66 -3.58 12.08 5.28
C ALA A 66 -2.37 11.72 6.14
N GLU A 67 -1.94 12.62 6.99
CA GLU A 67 -0.77 12.34 7.83
C GLU A 67 -1.03 11.19 8.77
N LYS A 68 -2.23 11.12 9.33
CA LYS A 68 -2.57 10.04 10.26
C LYS A 68 -2.61 8.70 9.55
N VAL A 69 -3.12 8.68 8.33
CA VAL A 69 -3.14 7.46 7.53
C VAL A 69 -1.73 6.99 7.23
N ILE A 70 -0.86 7.90 6.80
CA ILE A 70 0.51 7.56 6.48
C ILE A 70 1.25 7.03 7.71
N GLU A 71 1.09 7.72 8.82
CA GLU A 71 1.73 7.31 10.06
C GLU A 71 1.26 5.92 10.49
N THR A 72 -0.03 5.67 10.39
CA THR A 72 -0.61 4.40 10.79
C THR A 72 -0.07 3.26 9.93
N ILE A 73 -0.04 3.45 8.61
CA ILE A 73 0.50 2.43 7.73
C ILE A 73 1.98 2.21 8.01
N SER A 74 2.70 3.30 8.13
CA SER A 74 4.15 3.24 8.33
C SER A 74 4.50 2.47 9.60
N GLU A 75 3.84 2.77 10.68
CA GLU A 75 4.12 2.09 11.94
C GLU A 75 3.70 0.63 11.90
N THR A 76 2.55 0.34 11.33
CA THR A 76 2.00 -1.01 11.35
C THR A 76 2.75 -1.95 10.41
N ALA A 77 3.15 -1.45 9.25
CA ALA A 77 3.80 -2.27 8.25
C ALA A 77 5.31 -2.40 8.44
N ASN A 78 5.87 -1.64 9.36
CA ASN A 78 7.31 -1.60 9.56
C ASN A 78 7.81 -2.83 10.31
N THR A 79 8.82 -3.50 9.74
CA THR A 79 9.55 -4.55 10.44
C THR A 79 11.01 -4.17 10.64
N GLY A 80 11.43 -3.08 10.01
CA GLY A 80 12.83 -2.65 10.06
C GLY A 80 13.73 -3.35 9.09
N LYS A 81 13.15 -4.19 8.22
CA LYS A 81 13.95 -4.96 7.28
C LYS A 81 13.67 -4.52 5.85
N ILE A 82 14.60 -4.85 4.98
CA ILE A 82 14.42 -4.60 3.57
C ILE A 82 13.20 -5.39 3.10
N GLY A 83 12.34 -4.76 2.34
CA GLY A 83 11.14 -5.39 1.85
C GLY A 83 9.87 -4.88 2.46
N ASP A 84 9.96 -3.97 3.42
CA ASP A 84 8.78 -3.42 4.08
C ASP A 84 7.86 -2.65 3.16
N GLY A 85 8.39 -2.11 2.07
CA GLY A 85 7.57 -1.41 1.11
C GLY A 85 7.69 0.09 1.21
N LYS A 86 6.78 0.77 0.53
CA LYS A 86 6.80 2.23 0.44
C LYS A 86 5.40 2.77 0.42
N ILE A 87 5.28 4.02 0.81
CA ILE A 87 4.02 4.75 0.78
C ILE A 87 4.17 5.93 -0.16
N PHE A 88 3.18 6.16 -1.00
CA PHE A 88 3.15 7.30 -1.90
C PHE A 88 1.86 8.06 -1.67
N MET A 89 1.96 9.38 -1.70
CA MET A 89 0.79 10.22 -1.52
C MET A 89 0.74 11.27 -2.61
N TRP A 90 -0.45 11.55 -3.10
CA TRP A 90 -0.66 12.65 -4.04
C TRP A 90 -2.11 13.09 -3.93
N ASP A 91 -2.37 14.29 -4.42
CA ASP A 91 -3.72 14.81 -4.43
C ASP A 91 -4.47 14.24 -5.62
N ILE A 92 -5.73 13.91 -5.39
CA ILE A 92 -6.58 13.52 -6.51
C ILE A 92 -7.42 14.71 -6.91
N ASP A 93 -7.73 14.81 -8.19
CA ASP A 93 -8.46 15.96 -8.70
C ASP A 93 -9.94 15.89 -8.35
N ALA A 94 -10.51 14.72 -8.30
CA ALA A 94 -11.92 14.56 -8.02
C ALA A 94 -12.22 13.15 -7.54
N ALA A 95 -13.28 13.03 -6.77
CA ALA A 95 -13.83 11.73 -6.41
C ALA A 95 -15.34 11.80 -6.68
N ILE A 96 -15.89 10.72 -7.18
CA ILE A 96 -17.32 10.64 -7.48
C ILE A 96 -17.81 9.28 -7.02
N ARG A 97 -18.86 9.28 -6.22
CA ARG A 97 -19.48 8.02 -5.81
C ARG A 97 -20.43 7.59 -6.91
N ILE A 98 -20.17 6.45 -7.47
CA ILE A 98 -20.92 6.01 -8.64
C ILE A 98 -22.41 5.89 -8.35
N ARG A 99 -22.77 5.31 -7.21
CA ARG A 99 -24.16 5.06 -6.91
C ARG A 99 -24.97 6.32 -6.74
N THR A 100 -24.41 7.36 -6.12
CA THR A 100 -25.16 8.55 -5.75
C THR A 100 -24.83 9.77 -6.57
N GLY A 101 -23.67 9.77 -7.23
CA GLY A 101 -23.17 10.95 -7.93
C GLY A 101 -22.57 12.01 -7.02
N GLU A 102 -22.47 11.72 -5.72
CA GLU A 102 -21.84 12.65 -4.79
C GLU A 102 -20.39 12.86 -5.16
N LYS A 103 -19.88 14.05 -4.89
CA LYS A 103 -18.55 14.43 -5.34
C LYS A 103 -17.64 14.83 -4.20
N ASN A 104 -16.36 14.59 -4.42
CA ASN A 104 -15.28 15.04 -3.54
C ASN A 104 -15.48 14.58 -2.10
N GLU A 105 -15.47 15.48 -1.13
CA GLU A 105 -15.56 15.09 0.27
C GLU A 105 -16.80 14.25 0.57
N GLN A 106 -17.87 14.51 -0.12
CA GLN A 106 -19.10 13.77 0.10
C GLN A 106 -19.05 12.38 -0.51
N ALA A 107 -18.10 12.15 -1.41
CA ALA A 107 -17.93 10.86 -2.07
C ALA A 107 -16.99 9.92 -1.31
N ILE A 108 -16.33 10.43 -0.32
CA ILE A 108 -15.32 9.66 0.42
C ILE A 108 -15.91 8.99 1.63
#